data_5c780cd06e95c4546b1c59c25256b613
#
_entry.id   5c780cd06e95c4546b1c59c25256b613
#
_cell.length_a   1.000
_cell.length_b   1.000
_cell.length_c   1.000
_cell.angle_alpha   90.00
_cell.angle_beta   90.00
_cell.angle_gamma   90.00
#
_symmetry.space_group_name_H-M   'P 1'
#
loop_
_entity.id
_entity.type
_entity.pdbx_description
1 polymer ?
#
loop_
_entity_poly.entity_id
_entity_poly.type
_entity_poly.pdbx_seq_one_letter_code
_entity_poly.pdbx_strand_id
1 'polypeptide(L)'
;MGRPLLAGRHYLLQFPSYPGPEVRAQLAERGVRVLQYVPDNTLMVLAGRGLNLEGLGANWAGELEADDKISPVLATHASNAFLVIFHADVDMAIARTAAELEGFEVLENPDLLPGQLLVIGAYSAIRGLAAWDEVSYIMPASTDLLAGNPVMGCPGPLAEAGPIGDYVEVGNGWSKNAGGSVALKYFFGTLTDKMDQNTVRGEVERAYRMWASYANVAFSAGETQGAVRSIDILFASRGHGDAYPFDGPGGVLAHTFYPAPLNGEPIAGDMHFDADENWQAGTSVDLFSVALHEAGHALGLGHSSNPGAVMYPYYRMQTGLTSDDIAGIQALYGAIGAPPAVPPPTPPVQPPVQPPVQPPVQPPVQPPVQPPTSRDTTPPSLNIVSPGLTIMATSSASIAVSGTAGDNVGVATVKWSSSTGYSGIASGTTKWSAIVPLLVGSNAVTIRASDAAGNSSWRAITVVRH
;
A
#
# COMPACT_ATOMS: atom_id res chain seq x y z
N MET A 1 17.46 22.43 -14.45
CA MET A 1 17.32 21.46 -15.57
C MET A 1 15.84 21.30 -15.82
N GLY A 2 15.37 21.35 -17.08
CA GLY A 2 13.94 21.18 -17.37
C GLY A 2 13.49 19.76 -17.00
N ARG A 3 12.32 19.65 -16.37
CA ARG A 3 11.66 18.36 -16.14
C ARG A 3 11.46 17.62 -17.48
N PRO A 4 11.67 16.30 -17.55
CA PRO A 4 11.40 15.56 -18.77
C PRO A 4 9.94 15.79 -19.18
N LEU A 5 9.71 16.12 -20.44
CA LEU A 5 8.39 16.30 -21.01
C LEU A 5 7.83 14.89 -21.30
N LEU A 6 6.96 14.39 -20.45
CA LEU A 6 6.16 13.21 -20.77
C LEU A 6 5.22 13.50 -21.96
N ALA A 7 4.87 12.44 -22.69
CA ALA A 7 3.92 12.51 -23.80
C ALA A 7 2.48 12.84 -23.36
N GLY A 8 2.19 12.84 -22.07
CA GLY A 8 0.91 13.10 -21.45
C GLY A 8 1.05 13.69 -20.05
N ARG A 9 -0.11 13.92 -19.40
CA ARG A 9 -0.24 14.33 -18.00
C ARG A 9 -1.34 13.53 -17.32
N HIS A 10 -1.24 13.44 -16.01
CA HIS A 10 -2.21 12.77 -15.16
C HIS A 10 -3.31 13.76 -14.75
N TYR A 11 -4.56 13.36 -14.97
CA TYR A 11 -5.74 14.15 -14.62
C TYR A 11 -6.74 13.33 -13.83
N LEU A 12 -7.42 13.98 -12.89
CA LEU A 12 -8.66 13.49 -12.30
C LEU A 12 -9.83 13.97 -13.14
N LEU A 13 -10.70 13.04 -13.55
CA LEU A 13 -11.96 13.35 -14.24
C LEU A 13 -13.10 12.87 -13.38
N GLN A 14 -13.93 13.81 -12.85
CA GLN A 14 -15.08 13.49 -12.02
C GLN A 14 -16.36 13.53 -12.84
N PHE A 15 -17.24 12.58 -12.56
CA PHE A 15 -18.51 12.40 -13.25
C PHE A 15 -19.67 12.49 -12.25
N PRO A 16 -20.91 12.86 -12.70
CA PRO A 16 -22.09 12.92 -11.81
C PRO A 16 -22.56 11.54 -11.31
N SER A 17 -22.13 10.46 -11.96
CA SER A 17 -22.37 9.06 -11.58
C SER A 17 -21.19 8.20 -11.98
N TYR A 18 -21.14 6.95 -11.49
CA TYR A 18 -20.06 6.03 -11.82
C TYR A 18 -19.81 5.95 -13.32
N PRO A 19 -18.57 6.24 -13.80
CA PRO A 19 -18.22 6.24 -15.21
C PRO A 19 -18.10 4.81 -15.74
N GLY A 20 -19.21 4.29 -16.23
CA GLY A 20 -19.33 2.93 -16.74
C GLY A 20 -18.52 2.64 -18.00
N PRO A 21 -18.65 1.41 -18.57
CA PRO A 21 -17.87 0.97 -19.72
C PRO A 21 -17.98 1.89 -20.93
N GLU A 22 -19.15 2.51 -21.15
CA GLU A 22 -19.39 3.42 -22.27
C GLU A 22 -18.53 4.69 -22.18
N VAL A 23 -18.43 5.30 -20.99
CA VAL A 23 -17.59 6.48 -20.75
C VAL A 23 -16.11 6.10 -20.94
N ARG A 24 -15.71 4.94 -20.44
CA ARG A 24 -14.33 4.46 -20.58
C ARG A 24 -13.96 4.16 -22.04
N ALA A 25 -14.89 3.61 -22.83
CA ALA A 25 -14.70 3.41 -24.26
C ALA A 25 -14.52 4.76 -25.01
N GLN A 26 -15.36 5.75 -24.71
CA GLN A 26 -15.23 7.09 -25.29
C GLN A 26 -13.91 7.78 -24.90
N LEU A 27 -13.41 7.57 -23.67
CA LEU A 27 -12.10 8.05 -23.24
C LEU A 27 -10.98 7.38 -24.06
N ALA A 28 -11.05 6.05 -24.22
CA ALA A 28 -10.08 5.29 -25.03
C ALA A 28 -10.05 5.72 -26.50
N GLU A 29 -11.21 5.96 -27.12
CA GLU A 29 -11.33 6.50 -28.49
C GLU A 29 -10.64 7.87 -28.66
N ARG A 30 -10.55 8.65 -27.58
CA ARG A 30 -9.87 9.95 -27.56
C ARG A 30 -8.39 9.85 -27.17
N GLY A 31 -7.85 8.61 -27.07
CA GLY A 31 -6.48 8.36 -26.68
C GLY A 31 -6.19 8.64 -25.19
N VAL A 32 -7.23 8.65 -24.36
CA VAL A 32 -7.12 8.77 -22.89
C VAL A 32 -7.06 7.38 -22.28
N ARG A 33 -6.03 7.13 -21.47
CA ARG A 33 -5.87 5.87 -20.76
C ARG A 33 -6.33 6.04 -19.30
N VAL A 34 -7.31 5.24 -18.90
CA VAL A 34 -7.71 5.14 -17.50
C VAL A 34 -6.64 4.36 -16.74
N LEU A 35 -6.16 4.88 -15.63
CA LEU A 35 -5.12 4.29 -14.78
C LEU A 35 -5.69 3.69 -13.50
N GLN A 36 -6.58 4.46 -12.84
CA GLN A 36 -7.14 4.10 -11.54
C GLN A 36 -8.57 4.65 -11.42
N TYR A 37 -9.37 3.99 -10.59
CA TYR A 37 -10.60 4.59 -10.07
C TYR A 37 -10.28 5.38 -8.79
N VAL A 38 -10.99 6.46 -8.61
CA VAL A 38 -10.97 7.28 -7.39
C VAL A 38 -12.40 7.40 -6.89
N PRO A 39 -12.69 7.19 -5.61
CA PRO A 39 -14.03 7.38 -5.07
C PRO A 39 -14.70 8.70 -5.52
N ASP A 40 -16.01 8.78 -5.34
CA ASP A 40 -16.84 9.89 -5.83
C ASP A 40 -16.88 10.04 -7.35
N ASN A 41 -17.01 8.88 -8.03
CA ASN A 41 -17.19 8.79 -9.48
C ASN A 41 -16.06 9.41 -10.30
N THR A 42 -14.83 9.30 -9.83
CA THR A 42 -13.67 9.94 -10.41
C THR A 42 -12.73 8.91 -11.03
N LEU A 43 -12.11 9.26 -12.15
CA LEU A 43 -11.07 8.47 -12.80
C LEU A 43 -9.75 9.24 -12.77
N MET A 44 -8.66 8.57 -12.41
CA MET A 44 -7.31 9.01 -12.73
C MET A 44 -6.98 8.57 -14.15
N VAL A 45 -6.60 9.49 -14.99
CA VAL A 45 -6.34 9.21 -16.39
C VAL A 45 -5.00 9.81 -16.86
N LEU A 46 -4.35 9.14 -17.82
CA LEU A 46 -3.28 9.69 -18.61
C LEU A 46 -3.86 10.25 -19.90
N ALA A 47 -3.63 11.52 -20.20
CA ALA A 47 -4.07 12.17 -21.42
C ALA A 47 -2.99 13.07 -22.03
N GLY A 48 -3.03 13.21 -23.36
CA GLY A 48 -2.21 14.18 -24.07
C GLY A 48 -2.61 15.64 -23.77
N ARG A 49 -1.73 16.58 -24.12
CA ARG A 49 -2.05 18.00 -24.00
C ARG A 49 -3.28 18.37 -24.85
N GLY A 50 -4.20 19.11 -24.27
CA GLY A 50 -5.41 19.54 -24.97
C GLY A 50 -6.56 18.54 -24.97
N LEU A 51 -6.68 17.75 -23.91
CA LEU A 51 -7.79 16.83 -23.68
C LEU A 51 -9.13 17.54 -23.90
N ASN A 52 -9.90 17.05 -24.89
CA ASN A 52 -11.28 17.54 -25.13
C ASN A 52 -12.27 16.70 -24.33
N LEU A 53 -12.92 17.33 -23.35
CA LEU A 53 -13.93 16.71 -22.47
C LEU A 53 -15.36 16.87 -22.98
N GLU A 54 -15.58 17.58 -24.11
CA GLU A 54 -16.91 17.84 -24.65
C GLU A 54 -17.66 16.52 -24.96
N GLY A 55 -18.87 16.40 -24.45
CA GLY A 55 -19.73 15.23 -24.63
C GLY A 55 -19.39 14.01 -23.79
N LEU A 56 -18.34 14.05 -22.94
CA LEU A 56 -18.01 12.96 -22.00
C LEU A 56 -18.87 12.97 -20.73
N GLY A 57 -19.54 14.08 -20.43
CA GLY A 57 -20.36 14.21 -19.22
C GLY A 57 -19.54 14.40 -17.93
N ALA A 58 -18.23 14.62 -18.01
CA ALA A 58 -17.44 15.00 -16.84
C ALA A 58 -17.89 16.38 -16.33
N ASN A 59 -18.11 16.48 -15.03
CA ASN A 59 -18.50 17.74 -14.38
C ASN A 59 -17.30 18.52 -13.80
N TRP A 60 -16.15 17.85 -13.63
CA TRP A 60 -14.91 18.46 -13.20
C TRP A 60 -13.69 17.71 -13.76
N ALA A 61 -12.61 18.45 -13.95
CA ALA A 61 -11.28 17.90 -14.29
C ALA A 61 -10.20 18.73 -13.62
N GLY A 62 -9.16 18.07 -13.12
CA GLY A 62 -8.02 18.73 -12.47
C GLY A 62 -6.81 17.81 -12.35
N GLU A 63 -5.69 18.37 -11.89
CA GLU A 63 -4.46 17.63 -11.56
C GLU A 63 -4.36 17.51 -10.03
N LEU A 64 -3.66 16.49 -9.52
CA LEU A 64 -3.31 16.41 -8.10
C LEU A 64 -2.24 17.43 -7.78
N GLU A 65 -2.48 18.25 -6.77
CA GLU A 65 -1.46 19.14 -6.22
C GLU A 65 -0.45 18.33 -5.38
N ALA A 66 0.74 18.89 -5.14
CA ALA A 66 1.78 18.21 -4.38
C ALA A 66 1.31 17.80 -2.96
N ASP A 67 0.49 18.62 -2.32
CA ASP A 67 -0.01 18.36 -0.98
C ASP A 67 -1.05 17.22 -0.94
N ASP A 68 -1.78 16.98 -2.03
CA ASP A 68 -2.74 15.88 -2.17
C ASP A 68 -2.04 14.52 -2.26
N LYS A 69 -0.77 14.52 -2.69
CA LYS A 69 0.07 13.34 -2.89
C LYS A 69 0.91 12.97 -1.65
N ILE A 70 0.82 13.72 -0.56
CA ILE A 70 1.61 13.50 0.64
C ILE A 70 0.71 13.01 1.77
N SER A 71 0.99 11.81 2.27
CA SER A 71 0.26 11.26 3.40
C SER A 71 0.27 12.21 4.60
N PRO A 72 -0.90 12.52 5.20
CA PRO A 72 -0.99 13.31 6.41
C PRO A 72 -0.28 12.66 7.60
N VAL A 73 -0.10 11.34 7.60
CA VAL A 73 0.65 10.60 8.63
C VAL A 73 2.10 11.07 8.72
N LEU A 74 2.70 11.49 7.60
CA LEU A 74 4.07 12.01 7.56
C LEU A 74 4.27 13.29 8.38
N ALA A 75 3.22 14.07 8.61
CA ALA A 75 3.31 15.27 9.44
C ALA A 75 3.51 14.94 10.93
N THR A 76 3.14 13.75 11.38
CA THR A 76 3.23 13.26 12.76
C THR A 76 4.26 12.16 12.96
N HIS A 77 4.76 11.57 11.87
CA HIS A 77 5.75 10.49 11.87
C HIS A 77 7.14 11.05 11.56
N ALA A 78 8.00 11.04 12.56
CA ALA A 78 9.41 11.39 12.34
C ALA A 78 10.12 10.24 11.60
N SER A 79 9.97 10.17 10.29
CA SER A 79 10.67 9.23 9.42
C SER A 79 11.49 9.99 8.38
N ASN A 80 12.66 9.46 8.05
CA ASN A 80 13.45 9.88 6.90
C ASN A 80 13.37 8.87 5.75
N ALA A 81 12.51 7.87 5.87
CA ALA A 81 12.31 6.82 4.88
C ALA A 81 10.85 6.81 4.41
N PHE A 82 10.68 6.82 3.11
CA PHE A 82 9.39 6.99 2.46
C PHE A 82 9.18 5.93 1.40
N LEU A 83 7.93 5.48 1.30
CA LEU A 83 7.45 4.71 0.18
C LEU A 83 6.82 5.68 -0.81
N VAL A 84 7.39 5.75 -2.02
CA VAL A 84 6.91 6.62 -3.10
C VAL A 84 6.22 5.75 -4.14
N ILE A 85 4.97 6.04 -4.40
CA ILE A 85 4.12 5.34 -5.35
C ILE A 85 4.00 6.20 -6.61
N PHE A 86 4.27 5.60 -7.74
CA PHE A 86 4.18 6.23 -9.06
C PHE A 86 2.95 5.72 -9.81
N HIS A 87 2.44 6.52 -10.74
CA HIS A 87 1.37 6.05 -11.60
C HIS A 87 1.80 4.83 -12.42
N ALA A 88 0.87 3.90 -12.68
CA ALA A 88 1.14 2.60 -13.29
C ALA A 88 1.77 2.63 -14.69
N ASP A 89 1.79 3.79 -15.33
CA ASP A 89 2.38 4.03 -16.64
C ASP A 89 3.81 4.58 -16.59
N VAL A 90 4.31 4.89 -15.42
CA VAL A 90 5.62 5.53 -15.22
C VAL A 90 6.73 4.49 -15.31
N ASP A 91 7.72 4.77 -16.16
CA ASP A 91 8.96 3.99 -16.21
C ASP A 91 9.75 4.18 -14.91
N MET A 92 10.13 3.07 -14.26
CA MET A 92 10.84 3.11 -12.98
C MET A 92 12.24 3.74 -13.07
N ALA A 93 12.86 3.83 -14.25
CA ALA A 93 14.10 4.59 -14.43
C ALA A 93 13.83 6.10 -14.35
N ILE A 94 12.69 6.58 -14.84
CA ILE A 94 12.23 7.96 -14.68
C ILE A 94 11.89 8.24 -13.22
N ALA A 95 11.16 7.33 -12.58
CA ALA A 95 10.81 7.41 -11.16
C ALA A 95 12.06 7.57 -10.27
N ARG A 96 13.07 6.73 -10.49
CA ARG A 96 14.35 6.80 -9.79
C ARG A 96 15.04 8.15 -10.01
N THR A 97 15.11 8.58 -11.27
CA THR A 97 15.73 9.87 -11.63
C THR A 97 15.03 11.04 -10.93
N ALA A 98 13.71 11.01 -10.85
CA ALA A 98 12.93 12.04 -10.15
C ALA A 98 13.30 12.09 -8.65
N ALA A 99 13.36 10.93 -7.97
CA ALA A 99 13.73 10.84 -6.57
C ALA A 99 15.17 11.34 -6.31
N GLU A 100 16.13 10.92 -7.14
CA GLU A 100 17.53 11.33 -7.02
C GLU A 100 17.74 12.85 -7.28
N LEU A 101 17.00 13.43 -8.23
CA LEU A 101 17.04 14.89 -8.52
C LEU A 101 16.51 15.72 -7.36
N GLU A 102 15.56 15.21 -6.59
CA GLU A 102 15.03 15.85 -5.38
C GLU A 102 15.87 15.56 -4.13
N GLY A 103 17.00 14.84 -4.29
CA GLY A 103 17.98 14.60 -3.22
C GLY A 103 17.68 13.38 -2.34
N PHE A 104 16.86 12.45 -2.82
CA PHE A 104 16.60 11.18 -2.13
C PHE A 104 17.60 10.12 -2.55
N GLU A 105 18.00 9.29 -1.60
CA GLU A 105 18.67 8.02 -1.85
C GLU A 105 17.61 6.95 -2.11
N VAL A 106 17.69 6.25 -3.25
CA VAL A 106 16.79 5.15 -3.58
C VAL A 106 17.37 3.85 -3.08
N LEU A 107 16.60 3.14 -2.25
CA LEU A 107 16.96 1.82 -1.74
C LEU A 107 16.37 0.72 -2.61
N GLU A 108 17.21 -0.25 -2.99
CA GLU A 108 16.73 -1.42 -3.72
C GLU A 108 16.02 -2.40 -2.78
N ASN A 109 14.75 -2.62 -3.01
CA ASN A 109 13.97 -3.62 -2.29
C ASN A 109 13.22 -4.51 -3.28
N PRO A 110 13.55 -5.80 -3.37
CA PRO A 110 12.93 -6.72 -4.33
C PRO A 110 11.46 -7.06 -4.01
N ASP A 111 11.03 -6.77 -2.79
CA ASP A 111 9.68 -7.10 -2.30
C ASP A 111 8.71 -5.91 -2.46
N LEU A 112 9.15 -4.82 -3.11
CA LEU A 112 8.24 -3.71 -3.40
C LEU A 112 7.22 -4.10 -4.47
N LEU A 113 6.00 -3.67 -4.25
CA LEU A 113 4.96 -3.76 -5.27
C LEU A 113 5.36 -2.95 -6.54
N PRO A 114 4.88 -3.33 -7.71
CA PRO A 114 5.17 -2.60 -8.95
C PRO A 114 4.82 -1.11 -8.83
N GLY A 115 5.65 -0.25 -9.40
CA GLY A 115 5.42 1.19 -9.39
C GLY A 115 5.83 1.89 -8.09
N GLN A 116 6.56 1.23 -7.20
CA GLN A 116 6.99 1.80 -5.92
C GLN A 116 8.50 1.93 -5.81
N LEU A 117 8.96 2.96 -5.09
CA LEU A 117 10.33 3.14 -4.65
C LEU A 117 10.39 3.33 -3.13
N LEU A 118 11.36 2.69 -2.50
CA LEU A 118 11.74 2.97 -1.13
C LEU A 118 12.88 4.00 -1.14
N VAL A 119 12.67 5.17 -0.53
CA VAL A 119 13.64 6.25 -0.57
C VAL A 119 13.99 6.75 0.82
N ILE A 120 15.24 7.23 1.00
CA ILE A 120 15.69 7.92 2.22
C ILE A 120 16.05 9.36 1.86
N GLY A 121 15.60 10.31 2.67
CA GLY A 121 15.91 11.72 2.49
C GLY A 121 15.27 12.63 3.52
N ALA A 122 15.43 13.93 3.33
CA ALA A 122 14.85 14.92 4.23
C ALA A 122 13.34 15.09 3.99
N TYR A 123 12.55 15.14 5.07
CA TYR A 123 11.11 15.43 4.98
C TYR A 123 10.83 16.73 4.21
N SER A 124 11.67 17.75 4.37
CA SER A 124 11.53 19.02 3.65
C SER A 124 11.64 18.91 2.12
N ALA A 125 12.23 17.86 1.59
CA ALA A 125 12.35 17.61 0.15
C ALA A 125 11.12 16.89 -0.45
N ILE A 126 10.25 16.30 0.38
CA ILE A 126 9.11 15.49 -0.08
C ILE A 126 8.19 16.29 -1.01
N ARG A 127 7.93 17.57 -0.70
CA ARG A 127 7.06 18.40 -1.54
C ARG A 127 7.63 18.63 -2.93
N GLY A 128 8.95 18.68 -3.07
CA GLY A 128 9.62 18.73 -4.37
C GLY A 128 9.34 17.47 -5.18
N LEU A 129 9.50 16.31 -4.56
CA LEU A 129 9.22 15.02 -5.19
C LEU A 129 7.73 14.85 -5.51
N ALA A 130 6.83 15.22 -4.60
CA ALA A 130 5.38 15.16 -4.82
C ALA A 130 4.90 16.10 -5.96
N ALA A 131 5.66 17.15 -6.27
CA ALA A 131 5.33 18.05 -7.38
C ALA A 131 5.60 17.46 -8.77
N TRP A 132 6.22 16.28 -8.86
CA TRP A 132 6.35 15.56 -10.13
C TRP A 132 4.98 14.95 -10.50
N ASP A 133 4.62 15.09 -11.77
CA ASP A 133 3.36 14.56 -12.31
C ASP A 133 3.28 13.03 -12.18
N GLU A 134 4.43 12.38 -12.30
CA GLU A 134 4.63 10.94 -12.24
C GLU A 134 4.32 10.33 -10.88
N VAL A 135 4.45 11.12 -9.80
CA VAL A 135 4.19 10.67 -8.44
C VAL A 135 2.70 10.61 -8.18
N SER A 136 2.22 9.45 -7.77
CA SER A 136 0.84 9.22 -7.33
C SER A 136 0.68 9.53 -5.85
N TYR A 137 1.54 8.95 -4.97
CA TYR A 137 1.44 9.14 -3.53
C TYR A 137 2.77 8.93 -2.81
N ILE A 138 2.94 9.55 -1.64
CA ILE A 138 4.10 9.39 -0.77
C ILE A 138 3.62 9.14 0.66
N MET A 139 4.07 8.03 1.26
CA MET A 139 3.70 7.63 2.62
C MET A 139 4.91 7.12 3.43
N PRO A 140 4.80 6.96 4.76
CA PRO A 140 5.88 6.39 5.56
C PRO A 140 6.19 4.96 5.15
N ALA A 141 7.47 4.63 5.02
CA ALA A 141 7.90 3.25 4.88
C ALA A 141 7.77 2.51 6.22
N SER A 142 7.30 1.26 6.19
CA SER A 142 7.24 0.42 7.40
C SER A 142 8.63 0.03 7.89
N THR A 143 8.74 -0.30 9.18
CA THR A 143 9.99 -0.82 9.77
C THR A 143 10.40 -2.13 9.15
N ASP A 144 9.47 -2.95 8.68
CA ASP A 144 9.76 -4.22 8.04
C ASP A 144 10.36 -4.03 6.65
N LEU A 145 9.84 -3.09 5.85
CA LEU A 145 10.44 -2.67 4.59
C LEU A 145 11.88 -2.17 4.79
N LEU A 146 12.12 -1.34 5.80
CA LEU A 146 13.44 -0.82 6.13
C LEU A 146 14.33 -1.88 6.75
N ALA A 147 13.76 -2.78 7.54
CA ALA A 147 14.46 -3.89 8.13
C ALA A 147 14.73 -5.02 7.12
N GLY A 148 14.17 -5.05 5.89
CA GLY A 148 14.25 -6.06 4.82
C GLY A 148 13.90 -7.44 5.34
N ASN A 149 12.98 -7.42 6.28
CA ASN A 149 12.22 -8.62 6.50
C ASN A 149 11.53 -8.93 5.18
N PRO A 150 11.43 -10.18 4.78
CA PRO A 150 10.57 -10.52 3.64
C PRO A 150 9.18 -9.93 3.88
N VAL A 151 8.73 -9.10 2.98
CA VAL A 151 7.39 -8.52 3.03
C VAL A 151 6.62 -9.00 1.80
N MET A 152 5.35 -9.26 2.00
CA MET A 152 4.39 -9.58 0.94
C MET A 152 3.39 -8.43 0.90
N GLY A 153 2.84 -8.15 -0.25
CA GLY A 153 2.00 -6.98 -0.44
C GLY A 153 0.60 -7.31 -0.94
N CYS A 154 -0.32 -6.38 -0.70
CA CYS A 154 -1.60 -6.31 -1.39
C CYS A 154 -1.52 -5.21 -2.45
N PRO A 155 -1.81 -5.48 -3.73
CA PRO A 155 -1.79 -4.46 -4.78
C PRO A 155 -2.92 -3.44 -4.68
N GLY A 156 -3.78 -3.58 -3.68
CA GLY A 156 -4.95 -2.74 -3.43
C GLY A 156 -6.23 -3.34 -3.96
N PRO A 157 -7.37 -2.77 -3.56
CA PRO A 157 -8.66 -3.25 -4.00
C PRO A 157 -8.91 -2.90 -5.46
N LEU A 158 -9.68 -3.76 -6.12
CA LEU A 158 -9.92 -3.71 -7.55
C LEU A 158 -11.33 -3.16 -7.85
N ALA A 159 -11.41 -2.31 -8.87
CA ALA A 159 -12.67 -1.87 -9.45
C ALA A 159 -12.72 -2.27 -10.92
N GLU A 160 -13.92 -2.31 -11.50
CA GLU A 160 -14.10 -2.57 -12.94
C GLU A 160 -13.33 -1.57 -13.82
N ALA A 161 -13.11 -0.35 -13.33
CA ALA A 161 -12.36 0.71 -14.00
C ALA A 161 -10.84 0.66 -13.76
N GLY A 162 -10.33 -0.31 -13.00
CA GLY A 162 -8.92 -0.43 -12.61
C GLY A 162 -8.73 -0.44 -11.09
N PRO A 163 -7.49 -0.48 -10.61
CA PRO A 163 -7.19 -0.40 -9.18
C PRO A 163 -7.73 0.89 -8.55
N ILE A 164 -7.94 0.86 -7.24
CA ILE A 164 -8.26 2.07 -6.46
C ILE A 164 -6.96 2.81 -6.14
N GLY A 165 -6.97 4.15 -6.21
CA GLY A 165 -5.79 4.96 -5.93
C GLY A 165 -5.40 4.94 -4.44
N ASP A 166 -4.09 4.81 -4.15
CA ASP A 166 -3.55 4.72 -2.79
C ASP A 166 -3.69 6.00 -1.94
N TYR A 167 -3.99 7.14 -2.55
CA TYR A 167 -4.28 8.40 -1.84
C TYR A 167 -5.71 8.48 -1.29
N VAL A 168 -6.46 7.38 -1.34
CA VAL A 168 -7.82 7.29 -0.82
C VAL A 168 -7.91 6.18 0.21
N GLU A 169 -7.96 6.54 1.49
CA GLU A 169 -8.04 5.58 2.59
C GLU A 169 -9.46 5.05 2.80
N VAL A 170 -10.48 5.86 2.51
CA VAL A 170 -11.89 5.52 2.66
C VAL A 170 -12.65 5.81 1.38
N GLY A 171 -13.25 4.80 0.81
CA GLY A 171 -13.98 4.90 -0.45
C GLY A 171 -15.50 4.81 -0.28
N ASN A 172 -16.16 4.29 -1.33
CA ASN A 172 -17.59 4.03 -1.31
C ASN A 172 -17.86 2.64 -0.72
N GLY A 173 -18.61 2.56 0.35
CA GLY A 173 -19.02 1.27 0.93
C GLY A 173 -20.33 0.74 0.35
N TRP A 174 -20.78 -0.37 0.88
CA TRP A 174 -22.09 -0.97 0.56
C TRP A 174 -23.25 -0.05 0.94
N SER A 175 -24.30 -0.07 0.12
CA SER A 175 -25.52 0.65 0.42
C SER A 175 -26.13 0.21 1.74
N LYS A 176 -26.43 1.15 2.62
CA LYS A 176 -27.05 0.93 3.93
C LYS A 176 -28.54 0.69 3.79
N ASN A 177 -29.10 -0.12 4.65
CA ASN A 177 -30.55 -0.24 4.80
C ASN A 177 -31.15 1.00 5.51
N ALA A 178 -32.47 1.07 5.64
CA ALA A 178 -33.16 2.17 6.29
C ALA A 178 -32.77 2.39 7.76
N GLY A 179 -32.21 1.37 8.41
CA GLY A 179 -31.66 1.42 9.78
C GLY A 179 -30.21 1.90 9.85
N GLY A 180 -29.57 2.25 8.72
CA GLY A 180 -28.19 2.71 8.66
C GLY A 180 -27.16 1.59 8.75
N SER A 181 -27.57 0.33 8.70
CA SER A 181 -26.67 -0.83 8.76
C SER A 181 -26.54 -1.53 7.40
N VAL A 182 -25.50 -2.36 7.30
CA VAL A 182 -25.23 -3.22 6.15
C VAL A 182 -25.30 -4.68 6.59
N ALA A 183 -26.03 -5.49 5.82
CA ALA A 183 -26.04 -6.94 5.97
C ALA A 183 -25.49 -7.59 4.70
N LEU A 184 -24.46 -8.42 4.85
CA LEU A 184 -23.78 -9.13 3.79
C LEU A 184 -23.85 -10.65 4.06
N LYS A 185 -23.86 -11.40 2.99
CA LYS A 185 -23.63 -12.84 3.05
C LYS A 185 -22.16 -13.11 2.70
N TYR A 186 -21.70 -14.32 2.97
CA TYR A 186 -20.43 -14.82 2.46
C TYR A 186 -20.59 -16.28 2.05
N PHE A 187 -19.87 -16.67 1.01
CA PHE A 187 -19.87 -18.03 0.51
C PHE A 187 -18.44 -18.52 0.33
N PHE A 188 -18.16 -19.71 0.87
CA PHE A 188 -16.87 -20.34 0.69
C PHE A 188 -16.89 -21.21 -0.57
N GLY A 189 -16.21 -20.76 -1.63
CA GLY A 189 -15.96 -21.53 -2.83
C GLY A 189 -14.83 -22.56 -2.65
N THR A 190 -13.89 -22.61 -3.59
CA THR A 190 -12.70 -23.46 -3.48
C THR A 190 -11.79 -22.94 -2.37
N LEU A 191 -11.41 -23.80 -1.45
CA LEU A 191 -10.49 -23.52 -0.36
C LEU A 191 -9.12 -24.15 -0.61
N THR A 192 -8.09 -23.62 0.06
CA THR A 192 -6.74 -24.18 0.00
C THR A 192 -6.67 -25.56 0.65
N ASP A 193 -5.76 -26.40 0.16
CA ASP A 193 -5.38 -27.69 0.76
C ASP A 193 -4.19 -27.58 1.73
N LYS A 194 -3.62 -26.36 1.90
CA LYS A 194 -2.49 -26.09 2.81
C LYS A 194 -2.90 -26.07 4.28
N MET A 195 -4.20 -25.89 4.56
CA MET A 195 -4.75 -25.82 5.91
C MET A 195 -6.01 -26.69 6.02
N ASP A 196 -6.35 -27.09 7.26
CA ASP A 196 -7.66 -27.67 7.54
C ASP A 196 -8.78 -26.69 7.16
N GLN A 197 -9.78 -27.18 6.41
CA GLN A 197 -10.83 -26.31 5.86
C GLN A 197 -11.71 -25.66 6.93
N ASN A 198 -11.91 -26.28 8.10
CA ASN A 198 -12.65 -25.65 9.20
C ASN A 198 -11.82 -24.52 9.82
N THR A 199 -10.50 -24.70 9.87
CA THR A 199 -9.57 -23.64 10.29
C THR A 199 -9.63 -22.47 9.31
N VAL A 200 -9.57 -22.73 7.99
CA VAL A 200 -9.71 -21.67 6.97
C VAL A 200 -11.00 -20.88 7.17
N ARG A 201 -12.15 -21.58 7.28
CA ARG A 201 -13.45 -20.93 7.52
C ARG A 201 -13.45 -20.12 8.82
N GLY A 202 -12.93 -20.71 9.89
CA GLY A 202 -12.88 -20.09 11.21
C GLY A 202 -12.08 -18.78 11.24
N GLU A 203 -10.93 -18.71 10.52
CA GLU A 203 -10.09 -17.52 10.46
C GLU A 203 -10.73 -16.40 9.63
N VAL A 204 -11.30 -16.71 8.47
CA VAL A 204 -12.06 -15.73 7.67
C VAL A 204 -13.27 -15.19 8.44
N GLU A 205 -14.06 -16.07 9.07
CA GLU A 205 -15.19 -15.66 9.89
C GLU A 205 -14.76 -14.83 11.12
N ARG A 206 -13.58 -15.10 11.66
CA ARG A 206 -12.99 -14.31 12.74
C ARG A 206 -12.69 -12.90 12.25
N ALA A 207 -12.16 -12.74 11.03
CA ALA A 207 -11.93 -11.43 10.41
C ALA A 207 -13.25 -10.66 10.24
N TYR A 208 -14.30 -11.27 9.72
CA TYR A 208 -15.61 -10.64 9.60
C TYR A 208 -16.19 -10.23 10.95
N ARG A 209 -16.09 -11.07 11.97
CA ARG A 209 -16.55 -10.74 13.33
C ARG A 209 -15.75 -9.56 13.92
N MET A 210 -14.46 -9.45 13.59
CA MET A 210 -13.63 -8.33 14.06
C MET A 210 -14.15 -7.01 13.50
N TRP A 211 -14.38 -6.87 12.19
CA TRP A 211 -14.96 -5.67 11.59
C TRP A 211 -16.38 -5.38 12.12
N ALA A 212 -17.21 -6.41 12.20
CA ALA A 212 -18.58 -6.30 12.71
C ALA A 212 -18.64 -5.88 14.19
N SER A 213 -17.55 -6.02 14.95
CA SER A 213 -17.50 -5.58 16.35
C SER A 213 -17.30 -4.07 16.52
N TYR A 214 -17.00 -3.33 15.47
CA TYR A 214 -16.75 -1.89 15.53
C TYR A 214 -17.69 -1.03 14.69
N ALA A 215 -18.40 -1.60 13.74
CA ALA A 215 -19.25 -0.83 12.81
C ALA A 215 -20.61 -1.52 12.59
N ASN A 216 -21.58 -0.77 12.03
CA ASN A 216 -22.93 -1.28 11.74
C ASN A 216 -22.95 -2.19 10.50
N VAL A 217 -22.16 -3.24 10.52
CA VAL A 217 -22.12 -4.30 9.50
C VAL A 217 -22.39 -5.65 10.14
N ALA A 218 -23.06 -6.54 9.39
CA ALA A 218 -23.34 -7.90 9.82
C ALA A 218 -23.07 -8.87 8.69
N PHE A 219 -22.49 -10.02 9.02
CA PHE A 219 -22.18 -11.08 8.09
C PHE A 219 -22.93 -12.34 8.47
N SER A 220 -23.39 -13.08 7.46
CA SER A 220 -24.02 -14.40 7.63
C SER A 220 -23.63 -15.32 6.49
N ALA A 221 -23.55 -16.62 6.76
CA ALA A 221 -23.28 -17.61 5.72
C ALA A 221 -24.38 -17.58 4.65
N GLY A 222 -23.96 -17.61 3.39
CA GLY A 222 -24.79 -17.78 2.21
C GLY A 222 -24.86 -19.25 1.79
N GLU A 223 -25.86 -19.58 0.97
CA GLU A 223 -26.08 -20.96 0.49
C GLU A 223 -25.59 -21.16 -0.95
N THR A 224 -25.41 -20.07 -1.70
CA THR A 224 -25.10 -20.10 -3.13
C THR A 224 -24.01 -19.13 -3.48
N GLN A 225 -23.08 -19.55 -4.35
CA GLN A 225 -22.07 -18.71 -4.95
C GLN A 225 -22.71 -17.65 -5.85
N GLY A 226 -22.12 -16.46 -5.92
CA GLY A 226 -22.55 -15.37 -6.79
C GLY A 226 -23.91 -14.76 -6.40
N ALA A 227 -24.34 -14.89 -5.15
CA ALA A 227 -25.56 -14.28 -4.67
C ALA A 227 -25.36 -12.75 -4.50
N VAL A 228 -26.42 -11.98 -4.77
CA VAL A 228 -26.39 -10.51 -4.55
C VAL A 228 -26.08 -10.20 -3.08
N ARG A 229 -25.17 -9.23 -2.86
CA ARG A 229 -24.64 -8.85 -1.52
C ARG A 229 -24.00 -10.01 -0.79
N SER A 230 -23.32 -10.88 -1.54
CA SER A 230 -22.52 -11.98 -1.03
C SER A 230 -21.05 -11.76 -1.38
N ILE A 231 -20.17 -12.04 -0.47
CA ILE A 231 -18.72 -12.05 -0.66
C ILE A 231 -18.34 -13.50 -0.91
N ASP A 232 -17.86 -13.81 -2.11
CA ASP A 232 -17.37 -15.14 -2.40
C ASP A 232 -15.88 -15.23 -2.05
N ILE A 233 -15.51 -16.25 -1.28
CA ILE A 233 -14.13 -16.51 -0.84
C ILE A 233 -13.55 -17.62 -1.72
N LEU A 234 -12.50 -17.30 -2.47
CA LEU A 234 -11.86 -18.20 -3.42
C LEU A 234 -10.37 -18.32 -3.14
N PHE A 235 -9.85 -19.53 -3.07
CA PHE A 235 -8.42 -19.80 -3.17
C PHE A 235 -8.11 -20.34 -4.55
N ALA A 236 -7.20 -19.67 -5.28
CA ALA A 236 -6.86 -20.00 -6.66
C ALA A 236 -5.37 -19.77 -6.94
N SER A 237 -4.84 -20.42 -7.96
CA SER A 237 -3.45 -20.26 -8.40
C SER A 237 -3.43 -19.63 -9.77
N ARG A 238 -2.47 -18.72 -10.01
CA ARG A 238 -2.24 -18.12 -11.34
C ARG A 238 -3.50 -17.45 -11.91
N GLY A 239 -3.77 -17.65 -13.20
CA GLY A 239 -5.00 -17.14 -13.83
C GLY A 239 -6.22 -17.93 -13.38
N HIS A 240 -7.24 -17.26 -12.85
CA HIS A 240 -8.39 -17.89 -12.22
C HIS A 240 -9.76 -17.29 -12.63
N GLY A 241 -9.77 -16.62 -13.77
CA GLY A 241 -11.01 -16.15 -14.40
C GLY A 241 -11.25 -14.64 -14.32
N ASP A 242 -10.47 -13.94 -13.51
CA ASP A 242 -10.38 -12.48 -13.53
C ASP A 242 -9.14 -11.98 -14.32
N ALA A 243 -8.94 -10.65 -14.34
CA ALA A 243 -7.83 -10.01 -15.04
C ALA A 243 -6.53 -9.92 -14.19
N TYR A 244 -6.53 -10.48 -12.98
CA TYR A 244 -5.48 -10.29 -11.97
C TYR A 244 -4.89 -11.64 -11.53
N PRO A 245 -4.05 -12.27 -12.37
CA PRO A 245 -3.46 -13.57 -12.02
C PRO A 245 -2.50 -13.46 -10.85
N PHE A 246 -2.50 -14.47 -9.97
CA PHE A 246 -1.52 -14.57 -8.90
C PHE A 246 -0.12 -14.90 -9.43
N ASP A 247 0.92 -14.48 -8.70
CA ASP A 247 2.32 -14.64 -9.04
C ASP A 247 2.95 -15.93 -8.45
N GLY A 248 2.25 -16.63 -7.55
CA GLY A 248 2.69 -17.82 -6.87
C GLY A 248 3.38 -17.52 -5.53
N PRO A 249 4.08 -18.46 -4.91
CA PRO A 249 4.57 -18.32 -3.55
C PRO A 249 5.44 -17.07 -3.34
N GLY A 250 5.03 -16.24 -2.38
CA GLY A 250 5.62 -14.93 -2.11
C GLY A 250 5.09 -13.85 -3.06
N GLY A 251 5.15 -12.58 -2.66
CA GLY A 251 4.62 -11.47 -3.45
C GLY A 251 3.17 -11.13 -3.08
N VAL A 252 2.21 -11.32 -3.98
CA VAL A 252 0.80 -10.98 -3.78
C VAL A 252 0.07 -12.13 -3.08
N LEU A 253 -0.39 -11.91 -1.84
CA LEU A 253 -1.09 -12.91 -1.03
C LEU A 253 -2.57 -13.08 -1.41
N ALA A 254 -3.22 -11.97 -1.73
CA ALA A 254 -4.65 -11.92 -2.02
C ALA A 254 -5.00 -10.63 -2.77
N HIS A 255 -6.20 -10.56 -3.30
CA HIS A 255 -6.81 -9.33 -3.78
C HIS A 255 -8.33 -9.37 -3.59
N THR A 256 -8.94 -8.20 -3.50
CA THR A 256 -10.38 -8.06 -3.24
C THR A 256 -11.01 -7.11 -4.24
N PHE A 257 -12.19 -7.47 -4.72
CA PHE A 257 -13.02 -6.57 -5.52
C PHE A 257 -13.77 -5.59 -4.62
N TYR A 258 -13.69 -4.33 -4.97
CA TYR A 258 -14.36 -3.28 -4.20
C TYR A 258 -15.88 -3.48 -4.21
N PRO A 259 -16.63 -3.01 -3.19
CA PRO A 259 -18.09 -3.20 -3.14
C PRO A 259 -18.84 -2.52 -4.28
N ALA A 260 -20.07 -2.96 -4.50
CA ALA A 260 -21.00 -2.27 -5.39
C ALA A 260 -21.19 -0.80 -4.94
N PRO A 261 -21.37 0.16 -5.87
CA PRO A 261 -21.60 -0.04 -7.31
C PRO A 261 -20.36 -0.07 -8.19
N LEU A 262 -19.14 -0.04 -7.62
CA LEU A 262 -17.89 0.03 -8.38
C LEU A 262 -17.61 -1.24 -9.15
N ASN A 263 -17.87 -2.38 -8.53
CA ASN A 263 -17.98 -3.64 -9.22
C ASN A 263 -19.43 -4.06 -9.27
N GLY A 264 -19.83 -4.59 -10.43
CA GLY A 264 -21.16 -5.18 -10.58
C GLY A 264 -21.30 -6.45 -9.74
N GLU A 265 -22.50 -6.74 -9.30
CA GLU A 265 -22.80 -8.08 -8.81
C GLU A 265 -22.64 -9.13 -9.94
N PRO A 266 -22.12 -10.33 -9.73
CA PRO A 266 -21.90 -10.89 -8.39
C PRO A 266 -20.51 -10.68 -7.78
N ILE A 267 -19.52 -10.11 -8.48
CA ILE A 267 -18.12 -10.04 -8.04
C ILE A 267 -17.86 -8.97 -6.97
N ALA A 268 -18.82 -8.10 -6.69
CA ALA A 268 -18.66 -7.03 -5.71
C ALA A 268 -18.34 -7.58 -4.31
N GLY A 269 -17.18 -7.22 -3.77
CA GLY A 269 -16.70 -7.65 -2.46
C GLY A 269 -15.97 -8.99 -2.43
N ASP A 270 -15.88 -9.73 -3.54
CA ASP A 270 -15.24 -11.04 -3.56
C ASP A 270 -13.75 -10.96 -3.17
N MET A 271 -13.32 -11.95 -2.40
CA MET A 271 -11.97 -12.05 -1.85
C MET A 271 -11.27 -13.27 -2.45
N HIS A 272 -10.21 -13.05 -3.22
CA HIS A 272 -9.41 -14.10 -3.81
C HIS A 272 -8.05 -14.20 -3.11
N PHE A 273 -7.66 -15.41 -2.74
CA PHE A 273 -6.41 -15.73 -2.03
C PHE A 273 -5.52 -16.59 -2.91
N ASP A 274 -4.22 -16.35 -2.94
CA ASP A 274 -3.29 -17.21 -3.66
C ASP A 274 -3.17 -18.57 -3.00
N ALA A 275 -3.63 -19.61 -3.68
CA ALA A 275 -3.58 -20.99 -3.18
C ALA A 275 -2.15 -21.56 -3.13
N ASP A 276 -1.19 -20.96 -3.83
CA ASP A 276 0.20 -21.39 -3.84
C ASP A 276 0.95 -20.97 -2.57
N GLU A 277 0.40 -20.03 -1.79
CA GLU A 277 0.98 -19.58 -0.52
C GLU A 277 0.96 -20.66 0.57
N ASN A 278 1.94 -20.58 1.48
CA ASN A 278 2.00 -21.48 2.63
C ASN A 278 1.15 -20.94 3.79
N TRP A 279 -0.15 -20.98 3.60
CA TRP A 279 -1.14 -20.49 4.57
C TRP A 279 -1.03 -21.19 5.92
N GLN A 280 -1.10 -20.41 7.00
CA GLN A 280 -1.00 -20.86 8.38
C GLN A 280 -1.94 -20.04 9.28
N ALA A 281 -2.09 -20.48 10.53
CA ALA A 281 -2.81 -19.75 11.57
C ALA A 281 -1.83 -19.33 12.69
N GLY A 282 -1.73 -18.04 12.97
CA GLY A 282 -0.92 -17.48 14.04
C GLY A 282 0.60 -17.54 13.81
N THR A 283 1.05 -17.72 12.57
CA THR A 283 2.47 -17.77 12.19
C THR A 283 2.69 -17.12 10.83
N SER A 284 3.85 -17.27 10.20
CA SER A 284 4.43 -16.49 9.11
C SER A 284 3.47 -15.96 8.02
N VAL A 285 2.65 -16.79 7.39
CA VAL A 285 1.60 -16.34 6.45
C VAL A 285 0.25 -16.60 7.10
N ASP A 286 -0.09 -15.74 8.07
CA ASP A 286 -1.28 -15.89 8.90
C ASP A 286 -2.55 -15.52 8.14
N LEU A 287 -3.39 -16.53 7.90
CA LEU A 287 -4.63 -16.34 7.12
C LEU A 287 -5.58 -15.33 7.76
N PHE A 288 -5.67 -15.29 9.10
CA PHE A 288 -6.51 -14.29 9.76
C PHE A 288 -6.08 -12.86 9.43
N SER A 289 -4.79 -12.57 9.48
CA SER A 289 -4.26 -11.23 9.22
C SER A 289 -4.53 -10.78 7.78
N VAL A 290 -4.34 -11.67 6.81
CA VAL A 290 -4.66 -11.37 5.39
C VAL A 290 -6.16 -11.24 5.19
N ALA A 291 -6.97 -12.16 5.71
CA ALA A 291 -8.42 -12.08 5.61
C ALA A 291 -9.00 -10.84 6.30
N LEU A 292 -8.35 -10.36 7.39
CA LEU A 292 -8.74 -9.13 8.06
C LEU A 292 -8.50 -7.91 7.16
N HIS A 293 -7.36 -7.86 6.46
CA HIS A 293 -7.04 -6.82 5.48
C HIS A 293 -8.01 -6.86 4.29
N GLU A 294 -8.16 -8.01 3.65
CA GLU A 294 -9.03 -8.17 2.48
C GLU A 294 -10.51 -7.87 2.80
N ALA A 295 -10.98 -8.26 3.99
CA ALA A 295 -12.33 -7.91 4.43
C ALA A 295 -12.52 -6.38 4.59
N GLY A 296 -11.49 -5.63 4.93
CA GLY A 296 -11.51 -4.17 4.91
C GLY A 296 -11.77 -3.62 3.52
N HIS A 297 -11.09 -4.16 2.50
CA HIS A 297 -11.34 -3.83 1.10
C HIS A 297 -12.74 -4.25 0.64
N ALA A 298 -13.19 -5.45 1.00
CA ALA A 298 -14.54 -5.92 0.72
C ALA A 298 -15.62 -5.03 1.35
N LEU A 299 -15.28 -4.29 2.38
CA LEU A 299 -16.15 -3.29 3.02
C LEU A 299 -16.00 -1.88 2.45
N GLY A 300 -15.04 -1.61 1.58
CA GLY A 300 -14.87 -0.31 0.93
C GLY A 300 -13.75 0.56 1.52
N LEU A 301 -12.82 -0.01 2.26
CA LEU A 301 -11.60 0.68 2.67
C LEU A 301 -10.53 0.56 1.59
N GLY A 302 -9.79 1.63 1.35
CA GLY A 302 -8.54 1.64 0.62
C GLY A 302 -7.36 1.28 1.52
N HIS A 303 -6.13 1.43 1.02
CA HIS A 303 -4.95 1.28 1.85
C HIS A 303 -4.81 2.45 2.83
N SER A 304 -4.35 2.12 4.03
CA SER A 304 -3.91 3.12 5.02
C SER A 304 -2.43 3.44 4.82
N SER A 305 -2.08 4.70 4.94
CA SER A 305 -0.69 5.14 4.98
C SER A 305 -0.01 4.98 6.36
N ASN A 306 -0.75 4.50 7.36
CA ASN A 306 -0.21 4.19 8.69
C ASN A 306 0.44 2.80 8.69
N PRO A 307 1.79 2.68 8.86
CA PRO A 307 2.48 1.38 8.83
C PRO A 307 2.06 0.40 9.93
N GLY A 308 1.32 0.86 10.94
CA GLY A 308 0.79 0.02 12.00
C GLY A 308 -0.61 -0.52 11.74
N ALA A 309 -1.35 0.04 10.77
CA ALA A 309 -2.73 -0.33 10.47
C ALA A 309 -2.83 -1.71 9.80
N VAL A 310 -3.98 -2.35 9.94
CA VAL A 310 -4.32 -3.56 9.21
C VAL A 310 -4.36 -3.28 7.72
N MET A 311 -4.90 -2.11 7.32
CA MET A 311 -5.04 -1.72 5.93
C MET A 311 -3.75 -1.18 5.27
N TYR A 312 -2.57 -1.26 5.94
CA TYR A 312 -1.30 -0.93 5.29
C TYR A 312 -0.99 -1.94 4.18
N PRO A 313 -0.49 -1.51 2.98
CA PRO A 313 -0.39 -2.39 1.81
C PRO A 313 0.60 -3.55 1.92
N TYR A 314 1.47 -3.55 2.92
CA TYR A 314 2.41 -4.64 3.15
C TYR A 314 2.00 -5.51 4.33
N TYR A 315 2.00 -6.81 4.09
CA TYR A 315 1.61 -7.81 5.08
C TYR A 315 2.39 -7.68 6.38
N ARG A 316 1.64 -7.76 7.44
CA ARG A 316 2.13 -7.85 8.81
C ARG A 316 1.15 -8.68 9.62
N MET A 317 1.68 -9.59 10.44
CA MET A 317 0.81 -10.36 11.33
C MET A 317 0.06 -9.43 12.30
N GLN A 318 -1.27 -9.53 12.31
CA GLN A 318 -2.18 -8.69 13.07
C GLN A 318 -3.00 -9.53 14.04
N THR A 319 -3.35 -8.94 15.18
CA THR A 319 -4.22 -9.59 16.18
C THR A 319 -5.60 -8.93 16.27
N GLY A 320 -5.79 -7.79 15.63
CA GLY A 320 -7.03 -7.01 15.62
C GLY A 320 -6.85 -5.66 14.92
N LEU A 321 -7.93 -4.89 14.83
CA LEU A 321 -7.97 -3.58 14.21
C LEU A 321 -7.26 -2.52 15.05
N THR A 322 -6.59 -1.59 14.41
CA THR A 322 -6.04 -0.39 15.04
C THR A 322 -7.09 0.73 15.11
N SER A 323 -6.76 1.81 15.81
CA SER A 323 -7.64 3.01 15.86
C SER A 323 -7.85 3.62 14.47
N ASP A 324 -6.89 3.48 13.57
CA ASP A 324 -6.93 3.93 12.20
C ASP A 324 -7.98 3.15 11.39
N ASP A 325 -7.88 1.83 11.40
CA ASP A 325 -8.83 0.92 10.74
C ASP A 325 -10.26 1.13 11.26
N ILE A 326 -10.40 1.30 12.59
CA ILE A 326 -11.68 1.55 13.25
C ILE A 326 -12.27 2.89 12.80
N ALA A 327 -11.46 3.94 12.72
CA ALA A 327 -11.92 5.24 12.24
C ALA A 327 -12.42 5.15 10.78
N GLY A 328 -11.68 4.47 9.91
CA GLY A 328 -12.06 4.24 8.50
C GLY A 328 -13.40 3.52 8.37
N ILE A 329 -13.57 2.37 9.05
CA ILE A 329 -14.81 1.60 8.93
C ILE A 329 -16.02 2.33 9.55
N GLN A 330 -15.80 3.11 10.62
CA GLN A 330 -16.85 3.90 11.23
C GLN A 330 -17.23 5.13 10.39
N ALA A 331 -16.31 5.69 9.62
CA ALA A 331 -16.63 6.73 8.63
C ALA A 331 -17.60 6.20 7.57
N LEU A 332 -17.39 4.94 7.13
CA LEU A 332 -18.30 4.29 6.17
C LEU A 332 -19.66 3.91 6.79
N TYR A 333 -19.68 3.23 7.94
CA TYR A 333 -20.88 2.53 8.41
C TYR A 333 -21.38 3.00 9.77
N GLY A 334 -20.71 3.97 10.41
CA GLY A 334 -21.01 4.42 11.77
C GLY A 334 -20.58 3.39 12.83
N ALA A 335 -20.39 3.85 14.05
CA ALA A 335 -20.10 2.98 15.19
C ALA A 335 -21.33 2.10 15.50
N ILE A 336 -21.08 0.92 16.11
CA ILE A 336 -22.16 0.02 16.56
C ILE A 336 -23.16 0.79 17.42
N GLY A 337 -24.44 0.64 17.10
CA GLY A 337 -25.54 1.27 17.83
C GLY A 337 -25.65 2.79 17.65
N ALA A 338 -24.81 3.40 16.82
CA ALA A 338 -25.01 4.79 16.43
C ALA A 338 -26.29 4.93 15.60
N PRO A 339 -27.14 5.96 15.88
CA PRO A 339 -28.29 6.23 15.02
C PRO A 339 -27.83 6.60 13.61
N PRO A 340 -28.67 6.39 12.58
CA PRO A 340 -28.33 6.78 11.20
C PRO A 340 -27.89 8.25 11.17
N ALA A 341 -26.81 8.54 10.48
CA ALA A 341 -26.33 9.91 10.31
C ALA A 341 -27.45 10.73 9.66
N VAL A 342 -27.94 11.74 10.36
CA VAL A 342 -28.85 12.72 9.77
C VAL A 342 -28.03 13.51 8.73
N PRO A 343 -28.45 13.59 7.47
CA PRO A 343 -27.75 14.41 6.49
C PRO A 343 -27.58 15.82 7.03
N PRO A 344 -26.41 16.44 6.89
CA PRO A 344 -26.20 17.80 7.37
C PRO A 344 -27.25 18.72 6.70
N PRO A 345 -27.88 19.61 7.47
CA PRO A 345 -28.79 20.58 6.88
C PRO A 345 -28.00 21.43 5.87
N THR A 346 -28.56 21.60 4.70
CA THR A 346 -27.99 22.46 3.64
C THR A 346 -27.61 23.81 4.26
N PRO A 347 -26.36 24.27 4.17
CA PRO A 347 -25.96 25.51 4.80
C PRO A 347 -26.75 26.68 4.21
N PRO A 348 -27.29 27.57 5.03
CA PRO A 348 -27.79 28.83 4.52
C PRO A 348 -26.63 29.64 3.96
N VAL A 349 -26.79 30.20 2.79
CA VAL A 349 -25.84 31.14 2.16
C VAL A 349 -25.63 32.31 3.11
N GLN A 350 -24.46 32.36 3.79
CA GLN A 350 -24.09 33.47 4.63
C GLN A 350 -23.34 34.54 3.82
N PRO A 351 -23.61 35.84 4.07
CA PRO A 351 -22.79 36.93 3.55
C PRO A 351 -21.41 36.95 4.24
N PRO A 352 -20.38 37.50 3.63
CA PRO A 352 -19.01 37.46 4.14
C PRO A 352 -18.88 38.20 5.49
N VAL A 353 -18.41 37.48 6.52
CA VAL A 353 -18.12 38.01 7.84
C VAL A 353 -16.64 38.34 7.96
N GLN A 354 -16.31 39.55 8.37
CA GLN A 354 -14.96 39.98 8.68
C GLN A 354 -14.39 39.21 9.89
N PRO A 355 -13.07 38.90 9.92
CA PRO A 355 -12.48 38.15 11.03
C PRO A 355 -12.38 39.00 12.30
N PRO A 356 -12.67 38.42 13.49
CA PRO A 356 -12.43 39.08 14.75
C PRO A 356 -10.95 39.01 15.18
N VAL A 357 -10.47 40.13 15.70
CA VAL A 357 -9.12 40.27 16.27
C VAL A 357 -9.08 39.57 17.63
N GLN A 358 -8.19 38.57 17.78
CA GLN A 358 -7.98 37.88 19.06
C GLN A 358 -7.01 38.66 19.98
N PRO A 359 -7.26 38.73 21.29
CA PRO A 359 -6.30 39.23 22.27
C PRO A 359 -5.21 38.20 22.56
N PRO A 360 -3.99 38.60 22.97
CA PRO A 360 -2.89 37.69 23.21
C PRO A 360 -3.09 36.86 24.49
N VAL A 361 -2.98 35.54 24.33
CA VAL A 361 -2.98 34.57 25.43
C VAL A 361 -1.55 34.35 25.93
N GLN A 362 -1.30 34.55 27.21
CA GLN A 362 -0.03 34.22 27.88
C GLN A 362 0.13 32.69 28.01
N PRO A 363 1.35 32.13 27.76
CA PRO A 363 1.58 30.70 27.92
C PRO A 363 1.70 30.30 29.40
N PRO A 364 1.21 29.11 29.80
CA PRO A 364 1.44 28.55 31.12
C PRO A 364 2.89 28.08 31.29
N VAL A 365 3.48 28.41 32.46
CA VAL A 365 4.83 27.97 32.84
C VAL A 365 4.77 26.48 33.21
N GLN A 366 5.50 25.64 32.47
CA GLN A 366 5.70 24.23 32.80
C GLN A 366 6.88 24.03 33.76
N PRO A 367 6.80 23.05 34.71
CA PRO A 367 7.92 22.66 35.56
C PRO A 367 9.03 21.98 34.71
N PRO A 368 10.30 22.01 35.18
CA PRO A 368 11.41 21.46 34.40
C PRO A 368 11.31 19.93 34.30
N VAL A 369 11.20 19.45 33.06
CA VAL A 369 11.27 18.04 32.71
C VAL A 369 12.75 17.67 32.59
N GLN A 370 13.18 16.61 33.30
CA GLN A 370 14.48 16.00 33.11
C GLN A 370 14.64 15.57 31.64
N PRO A 371 15.83 15.76 31.01
CA PRO A 371 16.03 15.33 29.64
C PRO A 371 15.91 13.80 29.56
N PRO A 372 15.16 13.24 28.62
CA PRO A 372 15.22 11.82 28.33
C PRO A 372 16.62 11.48 27.82
N THR A 373 17.21 10.38 28.30
CA THR A 373 18.37 9.77 27.70
C THR A 373 18.08 9.57 26.19
N SER A 374 18.81 10.25 25.34
CA SER A 374 18.61 10.20 23.90
C SER A 374 18.79 8.76 23.41
N ARG A 375 17.69 8.11 23.04
CA ARG A 375 17.73 6.83 22.32
C ARG A 375 18.44 7.08 21.00
N ASP A 376 19.35 6.18 20.63
CA ASP A 376 19.97 6.22 19.31
C ASP A 376 18.92 6.04 18.22
N THR A 377 18.91 6.95 17.26
CA THR A 377 18.00 6.99 16.12
C THR A 377 18.73 7.03 14.78
N THR A 378 20.05 6.88 14.80
CA THR A 378 20.89 6.97 13.61
C THR A 378 21.09 5.57 13.02
N PRO A 379 20.64 5.29 11.79
CA PRO A 379 20.88 4.01 11.15
C PRO A 379 22.37 3.80 10.83
N PRO A 380 22.89 2.56 10.87
CA PRO A 380 24.22 2.25 10.41
C PRO A 380 24.45 2.65 8.95
N SER A 381 25.59 3.20 8.62
CA SER A 381 26.06 3.29 7.24
C SER A 381 26.49 1.91 6.73
N LEU A 382 26.20 1.58 5.47
CA LEU A 382 26.53 0.28 4.87
C LEU A 382 27.04 0.46 3.45
N ASN A 383 28.19 -0.14 3.13
CA ASN A 383 28.75 -0.17 1.79
C ASN A 383 29.14 -1.60 1.38
N ILE A 384 28.78 -1.99 0.15
CA ILE A 384 29.32 -3.20 -0.51
C ILE A 384 30.58 -2.78 -1.27
N VAL A 385 31.71 -3.40 -0.94
CA VAL A 385 33.01 -3.13 -1.56
C VAL A 385 33.32 -4.15 -2.65
N SER A 386 32.89 -5.39 -2.45
CA SER A 386 33.01 -6.46 -3.44
C SER A 386 31.72 -7.28 -3.48
N PRO A 387 31.17 -7.53 -4.67
CA PRO A 387 31.59 -6.98 -5.98
C PRO A 387 31.38 -5.46 -6.04
N GLY A 388 32.25 -4.77 -6.79
CA GLY A 388 32.16 -3.32 -7.00
C GLY A 388 31.12 -2.88 -8.04
N LEU A 389 30.24 -3.79 -8.46
CA LEU A 389 29.17 -3.56 -9.44
C LEU A 389 27.82 -3.94 -8.81
N THR A 390 26.82 -3.14 -9.09
CA THR A 390 25.43 -3.41 -8.65
C THR A 390 24.75 -4.52 -9.48
N ILE A 391 25.23 -4.76 -10.71
CA ILE A 391 24.75 -5.85 -11.56
C ILE A 391 25.98 -6.57 -12.12
N MET A 392 26.00 -7.90 -12.03
CA MET A 392 27.10 -8.73 -12.60
C MET A 392 26.60 -10.10 -13.06
N ALA A 393 27.39 -10.75 -13.90
CA ALA A 393 27.17 -12.12 -14.37
C ALA A 393 28.26 -13.06 -13.86
N THR A 394 27.89 -14.32 -13.58
CA THR A 394 28.84 -15.37 -13.15
C THR A 394 28.36 -16.76 -13.55
N SER A 395 29.30 -17.69 -13.71
CA SER A 395 29.01 -19.13 -13.82
C SER A 395 29.13 -19.88 -12.47
N SER A 396 29.57 -19.18 -11.43
CA SER A 396 29.78 -19.78 -10.09
C SER A 396 28.46 -20.07 -9.39
N ALA A 397 28.42 -21.16 -8.61
CA ALA A 397 27.25 -21.52 -7.81
C ALA A 397 27.08 -20.66 -6.53
N SER A 398 28.01 -19.77 -6.25
CA SER A 398 27.97 -18.82 -5.14
C SER A 398 28.79 -17.59 -5.45
N ILE A 399 28.53 -16.50 -4.72
CA ILE A 399 29.30 -15.26 -4.77
C ILE A 399 29.79 -14.87 -3.37
N ALA A 400 31.04 -14.40 -3.30
CA ALA A 400 31.56 -13.75 -2.11
C ALA A 400 31.19 -12.25 -2.18
N VAL A 401 30.45 -11.78 -1.16
CA VAL A 401 30.09 -10.38 -1.00
C VAL A 401 30.77 -9.85 0.26
N SER A 402 31.37 -8.67 0.19
CA SER A 402 32.04 -8.08 1.35
C SER A 402 31.94 -6.55 1.33
N GLY A 403 32.05 -5.95 2.50
CA GLY A 403 31.95 -4.51 2.61
C GLY A 403 32.29 -3.97 3.99
N THR A 404 31.83 -2.75 4.23
CA THR A 404 31.99 -2.05 5.50
C THR A 404 30.65 -1.56 6.02
N ALA A 405 30.51 -1.52 7.34
CA ALA A 405 29.40 -0.83 7.98
C ALA A 405 29.93 -0.03 9.18
N GLY A 406 29.31 1.09 9.48
CA GLY A 406 29.69 1.97 10.58
C GLY A 406 28.47 2.66 11.17
N ASP A 407 28.53 2.94 12.47
CA ASP A 407 27.45 3.59 13.20
C ASP A 407 28.00 4.47 14.31
N ASN A 408 27.23 5.46 14.78
CA ASN A 408 27.63 6.36 15.88
C ASN A 408 27.76 5.66 17.24
N VAL A 409 27.01 4.57 17.47
CA VAL A 409 27.09 3.74 18.69
C VAL A 409 27.74 2.40 18.41
N GLY A 410 27.39 1.76 17.28
CA GLY A 410 28.02 0.52 16.82
C GLY A 410 27.08 -0.39 16.04
N VAL A 411 27.62 -1.11 15.07
CA VAL A 411 26.89 -2.09 14.26
C VAL A 411 26.76 -3.40 15.05
N ALA A 412 25.54 -3.81 15.34
CA ALA A 412 25.26 -5.04 16.09
C ALA A 412 25.30 -6.29 15.20
N THR A 413 24.71 -6.21 13.98
CA THR A 413 24.67 -7.35 13.06
C THR A 413 24.73 -6.89 11.61
N VAL A 414 25.30 -7.76 10.73
CA VAL A 414 25.13 -7.66 9.28
C VAL A 414 24.53 -8.98 8.80
N LYS A 415 23.36 -8.90 8.15
CA LYS A 415 22.65 -10.07 7.58
C LYS A 415 22.65 -9.97 6.06
N TRP A 416 22.42 -11.09 5.41
CA TRP A 416 22.17 -11.14 3.98
C TRP A 416 20.98 -12.03 3.66
N SER A 417 20.28 -11.71 2.58
CA SER A 417 19.20 -12.51 1.98
C SER A 417 19.31 -12.48 0.47
N SER A 418 18.72 -13.47 -0.18
CA SER A 418 18.66 -13.58 -1.62
C SER A 418 17.20 -13.78 -2.06
N SER A 419 16.80 -13.21 -3.21
CA SER A 419 15.50 -13.44 -3.85
C SER A 419 15.20 -14.92 -4.13
N THR A 420 16.20 -15.79 -4.01
CA THR A 420 16.07 -17.24 -4.19
C THR A 420 15.84 -18.00 -2.86
N GLY A 421 15.51 -17.29 -1.77
CA GLY A 421 15.14 -17.86 -0.47
C GLY A 421 16.30 -18.18 0.47
N TYR A 422 17.55 -17.95 0.06
CA TYR A 422 18.70 -18.11 0.95
C TYR A 422 18.91 -16.88 1.82
N SER A 423 19.31 -17.09 3.07
CA SER A 423 19.67 -16.00 3.98
C SER A 423 20.74 -16.45 4.98
N GLY A 424 21.38 -15.48 5.64
CA GLY A 424 22.39 -15.78 6.66
C GLY A 424 22.91 -14.54 7.35
N ILE A 425 23.83 -14.76 8.30
CA ILE A 425 24.56 -13.70 9.00
C ILE A 425 25.95 -13.59 8.35
N ALA A 426 26.36 -12.38 8.02
CA ALA A 426 27.71 -12.12 7.53
C ALA A 426 28.76 -12.30 8.66
N SER A 427 29.96 -12.66 8.29
CA SER A 427 31.08 -12.70 9.22
C SER A 427 31.61 -11.28 9.44
N GLY A 428 31.61 -10.81 10.68
CA GLY A 428 32.02 -9.46 11.05
C GLY A 428 30.88 -8.43 10.98
N THR A 429 31.16 -7.26 11.52
CA THR A 429 30.20 -6.13 11.55
C THR A 429 30.76 -4.90 10.86
N THR A 430 31.79 -4.26 11.39
CA THR A 430 32.41 -3.05 10.79
C THR A 430 33.09 -3.35 9.44
N LYS A 431 33.73 -4.49 9.33
CA LYS A 431 34.14 -5.11 8.07
C LYS A 431 33.46 -6.47 8.04
N TRP A 432 32.69 -6.71 7.01
CA TRP A 432 31.85 -7.89 6.91
C TRP A 432 32.07 -8.63 5.58
N SER A 433 31.78 -9.93 5.60
CA SER A 433 31.81 -10.77 4.40
C SER A 433 30.78 -11.89 4.49
N ALA A 434 30.23 -12.30 3.35
CA ALA A 434 29.30 -13.40 3.22
C ALA A 434 29.58 -14.20 1.94
N ILE A 435 29.23 -15.49 1.94
CA ILE A 435 29.19 -16.31 0.74
C ILE A 435 27.71 -16.63 0.48
N VAL A 436 27.19 -16.14 -0.64
CA VAL A 436 25.78 -16.24 -1.02
C VAL A 436 25.63 -17.30 -2.11
N PRO A 437 24.85 -18.37 -1.88
CA PRO A 437 24.49 -19.33 -2.92
C PRO A 437 23.66 -18.68 -4.02
N LEU A 438 23.86 -19.10 -5.26
CA LEU A 438 23.17 -18.59 -6.43
C LEU A 438 22.43 -19.71 -7.17
N LEU A 439 21.17 -19.48 -7.54
CA LEU A 439 20.48 -20.30 -8.54
C LEU A 439 20.73 -19.79 -9.95
N VAL A 440 20.54 -20.64 -10.96
CA VAL A 440 20.62 -20.23 -12.37
C VAL A 440 19.55 -19.17 -12.63
N GLY A 441 19.93 -18.09 -13.30
CA GLY A 441 19.10 -16.91 -13.53
C GLY A 441 19.48 -15.74 -12.63
N SER A 442 18.57 -14.81 -12.45
CA SER A 442 18.77 -13.58 -11.67
C SER A 442 18.62 -13.86 -10.17
N ASN A 443 19.59 -13.39 -9.38
CA ASN A 443 19.62 -13.46 -7.91
C ASN A 443 19.82 -12.04 -7.37
N ALA A 444 18.82 -11.45 -6.76
CA ALA A 444 18.98 -10.22 -5.98
C ALA A 444 19.52 -10.59 -4.60
N VAL A 445 20.64 -10.02 -4.22
CA VAL A 445 21.32 -10.26 -2.94
C VAL A 445 21.28 -8.98 -2.13
N THR A 446 20.57 -9.00 -1.03
CA THR A 446 20.40 -7.88 -0.10
C THR A 446 21.30 -8.08 1.14
N ILE A 447 22.05 -7.06 1.47
CA ILE A 447 22.87 -7.00 2.69
C ILE A 447 22.28 -5.95 3.61
N ARG A 448 22.16 -6.25 4.91
CA ARG A 448 21.61 -5.35 5.92
C ARG A 448 22.50 -5.26 7.13
N ALA A 449 22.77 -4.03 7.59
CA ALA A 449 23.41 -3.74 8.86
C ALA A 449 22.35 -3.19 9.84
N SER A 450 22.41 -3.65 11.10
CA SER A 450 21.56 -3.15 12.18
C SER A 450 22.39 -2.82 13.41
N ASP A 451 22.00 -1.78 14.16
CA ASP A 451 22.55 -1.43 15.47
C ASP A 451 21.81 -2.14 16.62
N ALA A 452 22.19 -1.85 17.86
CA ALA A 452 21.57 -2.39 19.05
C ALA A 452 20.25 -1.66 19.42
N ALA A 453 20.00 -0.47 18.89
CA ALA A 453 18.78 0.30 19.10
C ALA A 453 17.64 -0.10 18.15
N GLY A 454 17.96 -0.93 17.13
CA GLY A 454 17.02 -1.43 16.12
C GLY A 454 17.00 -0.60 14.83
N ASN A 455 17.86 0.43 14.69
CA ASN A 455 17.98 1.13 13.42
C ASN A 455 18.75 0.26 12.43
N SER A 456 18.43 0.34 11.15
CA SER A 456 19.10 -0.46 10.13
C SER A 456 19.19 0.24 8.78
N SER A 457 20.15 -0.20 7.97
CA SER A 457 20.27 0.18 6.57
C SER A 457 20.64 -1.02 5.72
N TRP A 458 20.39 -0.96 4.42
CA TRP A 458 20.71 -2.07 3.54
C TRP A 458 21.16 -1.62 2.14
N ARG A 459 21.78 -2.55 1.40
CA ARG A 459 22.23 -2.43 0.02
C ARG A 459 21.96 -3.72 -0.71
N ALA A 460 21.65 -3.66 -2.00
CA ALA A 460 21.46 -4.83 -2.83
C ALA A 460 22.37 -4.83 -4.06
N ILE A 461 22.66 -6.03 -4.54
CA ILE A 461 23.30 -6.29 -5.83
C ILE A 461 22.51 -7.36 -6.59
N THR A 462 22.53 -7.31 -7.91
CA THR A 462 21.94 -8.36 -8.76
C THR A 462 23.04 -9.19 -9.40
N VAL A 463 22.95 -10.52 -9.23
CA VAL A 463 23.90 -11.47 -9.79
C VAL A 463 23.15 -12.42 -10.74
N VAL A 464 23.50 -12.39 -12.01
CA VAL A 464 22.95 -13.31 -13.02
C VAL A 464 23.89 -14.50 -13.16
N ARG A 465 23.42 -15.69 -12.74
CA ARG A 465 24.17 -16.93 -12.94
C ARG A 465 23.72 -17.63 -14.22
N HIS A 466 24.67 -17.94 -15.08
CA HIS A 466 24.48 -18.69 -16.33
C HIS A 466 24.75 -20.17 -16.15
#